data_173c50577e41f384c899ff9a35fdedc3
#
_entry.id   173c50577e41f384c899ff9a35fdedc3
#
_cell.length_a   1.000
_cell.length_b   1.000
_cell.length_c   1.000
_cell.angle_alpha   90.00
_cell.angle_beta   90.00
_cell.angle_gamma   90.00
#
_symmetry.space_group_name_H-M   'P 1'
#
loop_
_entity.id
_entity.type
_entity.pdbx_description
1 polymer ?
#
loop_
_entity_poly.entity_id
_entity_poly.type
_entity_poly.pdbx_seq_one_letter_code
_entity_poly.pdbx_strand_id
1 'polypeptide(L)'
;MTYAIDKNRPSAEWIADLRQRFPCEPEVDRVLAFKLRRRAGPGYSPVPLETLVEGTRKLIAANIGDDFTISDASWLSGGASKLQMFFNLTWSAPGEGRIKTRMVLRMEPAESISETSRLAEFHAIKLLEGYIPVPP
;
A
#
# COMPACT_ATOMS: atom_id res chain seq x y z
N MET A 1 14.41 28.35 18.95
CA MET A 1 13.36 27.87 19.86
C MET A 1 13.48 26.35 20.00
N THR A 2 13.82 25.87 21.19
CA THR A 2 13.93 24.43 21.46
C THR A 2 12.53 23.97 21.86
N TYR A 3 11.76 23.44 20.94
CA TYR A 3 10.51 22.81 21.26
C TYR A 3 10.79 21.53 22.04
N ALA A 4 10.16 21.36 23.18
CA ALA A 4 10.08 20.06 23.86
C ALA A 4 9.27 19.12 22.93
N ILE A 5 9.99 18.30 22.15
CA ILE A 5 9.35 17.43 21.16
C ILE A 5 8.79 16.22 21.91
N ASP A 6 7.49 16.13 22.00
CA ASP A 6 6.84 14.88 22.37
C ASP A 6 6.86 13.93 21.16
N LYS A 7 7.78 12.97 21.17
CA LYS A 7 7.94 11.98 20.10
C LYS A 7 6.70 11.10 19.89
N ASN A 8 5.83 11.02 20.89
CA ASN A 8 4.61 10.23 20.82
C ASN A 8 3.40 11.05 20.31
N ARG A 9 3.53 12.39 20.35
CA ARG A 9 2.47 13.33 19.88
C ARG A 9 3.10 14.48 19.09
N PRO A 10 3.73 14.19 17.93
CA PRO A 10 4.34 15.25 17.12
C PRO A 10 3.27 16.22 16.62
N SER A 11 3.53 17.54 16.74
CA SER A 11 2.63 18.56 16.23
C SER A 11 2.67 18.65 14.70
N ALA A 12 1.63 19.20 14.09
CA ALA A 12 1.58 19.41 12.65
C ALA A 12 2.70 20.34 12.15
N GLU A 13 3.01 21.40 12.93
CA GLU A 13 4.09 22.35 12.63
C GLU A 13 5.45 21.66 12.67
N TRP A 14 5.69 20.81 13.65
CA TRP A 14 6.94 20.05 13.75
C TRP A 14 7.09 19.07 12.57
N ILE A 15 6.01 18.39 12.17
CA ILE A 15 6.02 17.49 11.01
C ILE A 15 6.32 18.28 9.73
N ALA A 16 5.73 19.49 9.57
CA ALA A 16 5.97 20.34 8.42
C ALA A 16 7.42 20.83 8.37
N ASP A 17 7.98 21.30 9.49
CA ASP A 17 9.38 21.71 9.61
C ASP A 17 10.34 20.55 9.27
N LEU A 18 10.06 19.35 9.80
CA LEU A 18 10.87 18.16 9.52
C LEU A 18 10.91 17.83 8.02
N ARG A 19 9.76 17.86 7.35
CA ARG A 19 9.65 17.58 5.90
C ARG A 19 10.38 18.63 5.05
N GLN A 20 10.35 19.89 5.48
CA GLN A 20 11.07 20.97 4.79
C GLN A 20 12.60 20.84 4.95
N ARG A 21 13.06 20.47 6.14
CA ARG A 21 14.50 20.35 6.45
C ARG A 21 15.14 19.10 5.89
N PHE A 22 14.37 18.02 5.74
CA PHE A 22 14.84 16.71 5.28
C PHE A 22 13.98 16.20 4.13
N PRO A 23 14.06 16.85 2.97
CA PRO A 23 13.29 16.41 1.80
C PRO A 23 13.74 15.01 1.35
N CYS A 24 12.78 14.18 1.00
CA CYS A 24 13.02 12.85 0.46
C CYS A 24 12.09 12.60 -0.74
N GLU A 25 12.14 11.41 -1.30
CA GLU A 25 11.29 11.02 -2.42
C GLU A 25 9.80 11.17 -2.03
N PRO A 26 8.94 11.72 -2.92
CA PRO A 26 7.56 12.13 -2.57
C PRO A 26 6.69 11.04 -1.94
N GLU A 27 6.82 9.79 -2.40
CA GLU A 27 6.02 8.69 -1.83
C GLU A 27 6.53 8.29 -0.44
N VAL A 28 7.85 8.30 -0.22
CA VAL A 28 8.45 8.08 1.11
C VAL A 28 8.05 9.19 2.07
N ASP A 29 8.11 10.45 1.64
CA ASP A 29 7.66 11.62 2.41
C ASP A 29 6.19 11.47 2.83
N ARG A 30 5.32 11.06 1.91
CA ARG A 30 3.92 10.83 2.17
C ARG A 30 3.70 9.77 3.27
N VAL A 31 4.41 8.64 3.18
CA VAL A 31 4.30 7.53 4.14
C VAL A 31 4.84 7.94 5.50
N LEU A 32 6.00 8.59 5.56
CA LEU A 32 6.59 9.10 6.81
C LEU A 32 5.67 10.11 7.49
N ALA A 33 5.14 11.07 6.74
CA ALA A 33 4.20 12.07 7.26
C ALA A 33 2.93 11.42 7.82
N PHE A 34 2.39 10.41 7.14
CA PHE A 34 1.25 9.64 7.61
C PHE A 34 1.54 8.95 8.95
N LYS A 35 2.69 8.26 9.07
CA LYS A 35 3.09 7.57 10.30
C LYS A 35 3.31 8.53 11.47
N LEU A 36 3.93 9.69 11.22
CA LEU A 36 4.13 10.70 12.26
C LEU A 36 2.79 11.23 12.81
N ARG A 37 1.83 11.50 11.93
CA ARG A 37 0.48 11.92 12.34
C ARG A 37 -0.24 10.84 13.13
N ARG A 38 -0.05 9.58 12.73
CA ARG A 38 -0.72 8.45 13.37
C ARG A 38 -0.16 8.11 14.76
N ARG A 39 1.07 8.52 15.10
CA ARG A 39 1.67 8.27 16.42
C ARG A 39 0.80 8.77 17.59
N ALA A 40 0.09 9.86 17.39
CA ALA A 40 -0.83 10.42 18.38
C ALA A 40 -2.20 9.71 18.43
N GLY A 41 -2.46 8.81 17.51
CA GLY A 41 -3.74 8.13 17.35
C GLY A 41 -3.89 6.88 18.21
N PRO A 42 -5.00 6.16 18.03
CA PRO A 42 -5.22 4.88 18.71
C PRO A 42 -4.12 3.88 18.32
N GLY A 43 -3.85 2.95 19.22
CA GLY A 43 -2.87 1.87 18.99
C GLY A 43 -3.19 1.03 17.74
N TYR A 44 -2.24 0.19 17.39
CA TYR A 44 -2.40 -0.71 16.24
C TYR A 44 -3.64 -1.60 16.39
N SER A 45 -4.43 -1.64 15.33
CA SER A 45 -5.51 -2.60 15.17
C SER A 45 -5.33 -3.31 13.82
N PRO A 46 -5.28 -4.64 13.77
CA PRO A 46 -5.19 -5.36 12.51
C PRO A 46 -6.41 -5.06 11.65
N VAL A 47 -6.18 -4.86 10.35
CA VAL A 47 -7.26 -4.67 9.38
C VAL A 47 -7.87 -6.03 9.06
N PRO A 48 -9.20 -6.23 9.22
CA PRO A 48 -9.85 -7.47 8.82
C PRO A 48 -9.71 -7.72 7.31
N LEU A 49 -9.59 -8.98 6.91
CA LEU A 49 -9.47 -9.36 5.51
C LEU A 49 -10.65 -8.85 4.67
N GLU A 50 -11.85 -8.93 5.21
CA GLU A 50 -13.09 -8.49 4.55
C GLU A 50 -13.06 -7.00 4.22
N THR A 51 -12.50 -6.19 5.11
CA THR A 51 -12.33 -4.73 4.89
C THR A 51 -11.38 -4.46 3.72
N LEU A 52 -10.32 -5.26 3.59
CA LEU A 52 -9.39 -5.14 2.46
C LEU A 52 -10.01 -5.63 1.16
N VAL A 53 -10.74 -6.72 1.17
CA VAL A 53 -11.48 -7.22 0.00
C VAL A 53 -12.46 -6.16 -0.49
N GLU A 54 -13.20 -5.52 0.41
CA GLU A 54 -14.12 -4.45 0.05
C GLU A 54 -13.40 -3.21 -0.51
N GLY A 55 -12.29 -2.81 0.10
CA GLY A 55 -11.44 -1.73 -0.42
C GLY A 55 -10.88 -2.04 -1.81
N THR A 56 -10.42 -3.28 -2.02
CA THR A 56 -9.93 -3.78 -3.30
C THR A 56 -11.03 -3.79 -4.35
N ARG A 57 -12.24 -4.22 -3.98
CA ARG A 57 -13.42 -4.18 -4.87
C ARG A 57 -13.69 -2.76 -5.37
N LYS A 58 -13.72 -1.77 -4.48
CA LYS A 58 -13.93 -0.36 -4.83
C LYS A 58 -12.83 0.16 -5.76
N LEU A 59 -11.57 -0.20 -5.49
CA LEU A 59 -10.45 0.19 -6.33
C LEU A 59 -10.56 -0.39 -7.74
N ILE A 60 -10.88 -1.68 -7.86
CA ILE A 60 -11.04 -2.36 -9.16
C ILE A 60 -12.23 -1.78 -9.91
N ALA A 61 -13.40 -1.62 -9.25
CA ALA A 61 -14.59 -1.04 -9.87
C ALA A 61 -14.31 0.36 -10.44
N ALA A 62 -13.56 1.19 -9.74
CA ALA A 62 -13.18 2.52 -10.20
C ALA A 62 -12.29 2.51 -11.47
N ASN A 63 -11.62 1.40 -11.79
CA ASN A 63 -10.69 1.30 -12.92
C ASN A 63 -11.22 0.50 -14.10
N ILE A 64 -12.00 -0.56 -13.85
CA ILE A 64 -12.47 -1.47 -14.91
C ILE A 64 -14.01 -1.65 -14.92
N GLY A 65 -14.75 -0.92 -14.08
CA GLY A 65 -16.21 -1.07 -13.92
C GLY A 65 -16.58 -2.24 -13.02
N ASP A 66 -17.88 -2.57 -12.97
CA ASP A 66 -18.43 -3.51 -11.96
C ASP A 66 -18.52 -4.97 -12.46
N ASP A 67 -18.18 -5.26 -13.73
CA ASP A 67 -18.23 -6.63 -14.28
C ASP A 67 -17.01 -7.47 -13.91
N PHE A 68 -16.87 -7.72 -12.62
CA PHE A 68 -15.83 -8.61 -12.09
C PHE A 68 -16.26 -9.36 -10.82
N THR A 69 -15.49 -10.38 -10.47
CA THR A 69 -15.65 -11.13 -9.21
C THR A 69 -14.31 -11.32 -8.54
N ILE A 70 -14.24 -11.05 -7.23
CA ILE A 70 -13.10 -11.40 -6.37
C ILE A 70 -13.44 -12.70 -5.64
N SER A 71 -12.54 -13.68 -5.69
CA SER A 71 -12.68 -14.95 -4.97
C SER A 71 -11.36 -15.39 -4.32
N ASP A 72 -11.45 -16.33 -3.38
CA ASP A 72 -10.31 -16.99 -2.72
C ASP A 72 -9.33 -16.01 -2.05
N ALA A 73 -9.84 -14.90 -1.52
CA ALA A 73 -9.01 -13.91 -0.84
C ALA A 73 -8.40 -14.50 0.44
N SER A 74 -7.08 -14.34 0.58
CA SER A 74 -6.35 -14.84 1.75
C SER A 74 -5.10 -14.02 2.03
N TRP A 75 -4.66 -14.00 3.30
CA TRP A 75 -3.38 -13.42 3.65
C TRP A 75 -2.24 -14.29 3.12
N LEU A 76 -1.22 -13.65 2.53
CA LEU A 76 0.05 -14.30 2.28
C LEU A 76 0.95 -14.13 3.50
N SER A 77 1.49 -15.25 3.99
CA SER A 77 2.50 -15.25 5.05
C SER A 77 3.88 -14.92 4.47
N GLY A 78 4.66 -14.16 5.21
CA GLY A 78 6.05 -13.83 4.88
C GLY A 78 6.27 -12.34 4.63
N GLY A 79 7.39 -11.84 5.13
CA GLY A 79 7.79 -10.44 5.04
C GLY A 79 7.28 -9.58 6.20
N ALA A 80 8.22 -9.13 7.06
CA ALA A 80 7.91 -8.31 8.23
C ALA A 80 7.50 -6.87 7.89
N SER A 81 7.72 -6.41 6.65
CA SER A 81 7.59 -5.00 6.28
C SER A 81 6.36 -4.66 5.44
N LYS A 82 5.72 -5.64 4.83
CA LYS A 82 4.56 -5.41 3.94
C LYS A 82 3.45 -6.42 4.22
N LEU A 83 2.21 -5.96 4.17
CA LEU A 83 1.03 -6.82 4.16
C LEU A 83 0.75 -7.23 2.72
N GLN A 84 0.42 -8.51 2.52
CA GLN A 84 0.09 -9.03 1.20
C GLN A 84 -1.20 -9.85 1.29
N MET A 85 -2.12 -9.56 0.39
CA MET A 85 -3.37 -10.31 0.23
C MET A 85 -3.37 -10.92 -1.18
N PHE A 86 -3.50 -12.24 -1.24
CA PHE A 86 -3.79 -12.95 -2.48
C PHE A 86 -5.29 -12.96 -2.75
N PHE A 87 -5.68 -12.90 -4.02
CA PHE A 87 -7.05 -13.16 -4.48
C PHE A 87 -7.07 -13.55 -5.95
N ASN A 88 -8.17 -14.15 -6.39
CA ASN A 88 -8.47 -14.36 -7.78
C ASN A 88 -9.43 -13.26 -8.28
N LEU A 89 -9.10 -12.64 -9.42
CA LEU A 89 -9.94 -11.70 -10.13
C LEU A 89 -10.49 -12.36 -11.39
N THR A 90 -11.80 -12.50 -11.49
CA THR A 90 -12.47 -12.89 -12.74
C THR A 90 -13.10 -11.65 -13.35
N TRP A 91 -12.73 -11.30 -14.57
CA TRP A 91 -13.11 -10.06 -15.23
C TRP A 91 -13.10 -10.19 -16.74
N SER A 92 -13.72 -9.24 -17.44
CA SER A 92 -13.74 -9.19 -18.91
C SER A 92 -12.56 -8.38 -19.41
N ALA A 93 -11.48 -9.06 -19.82
CA ALA A 93 -10.28 -8.41 -20.35
C ALA A 93 -10.49 -7.94 -21.80
N PRO A 94 -10.01 -6.75 -22.18
CA PRO A 94 -10.10 -6.25 -23.54
C PRO A 94 -9.46 -7.22 -24.55
N GLY A 95 -10.23 -7.72 -25.50
CA GLY A 95 -9.75 -8.65 -26.54
C GLY A 95 -9.63 -10.12 -26.14
N GLU A 96 -9.74 -10.48 -24.86
CA GLU A 96 -9.56 -11.84 -24.37
C GLU A 96 -10.85 -12.48 -23.82
N GLY A 97 -11.92 -11.69 -23.63
CA GLY A 97 -13.15 -12.15 -23.00
C GLY A 97 -13.02 -12.31 -21.49
N ARG A 98 -13.80 -13.22 -20.89
CA ARG A 98 -13.82 -13.42 -19.44
C ARG A 98 -12.67 -14.33 -18.99
N ILE A 99 -11.73 -13.77 -18.24
CA ILE A 99 -10.54 -14.49 -17.76
C ILE A 99 -10.49 -14.47 -16.22
N LYS A 100 -9.72 -15.41 -15.65
CA LYS A 100 -9.41 -15.48 -14.23
C LYS A 100 -7.92 -15.21 -14.03
N THR A 101 -7.60 -14.11 -13.36
CA THR A 101 -6.23 -13.66 -13.08
C THR A 101 -5.92 -13.82 -11.59
N ARG A 102 -4.75 -14.36 -11.27
CA ARG A 102 -4.23 -14.41 -9.90
C ARG A 102 -3.60 -13.07 -9.57
N MET A 103 -4.04 -12.46 -8.45
CA MET A 103 -3.61 -11.12 -8.06
C MET A 103 -3.01 -11.12 -6.65
N VAL A 104 -2.07 -10.23 -6.43
CA VAL A 104 -1.52 -9.94 -5.11
C VAL A 104 -1.67 -8.44 -4.84
N LEU A 105 -2.42 -8.09 -3.82
CA LEU A 105 -2.42 -6.74 -3.27
C LEU A 105 -1.27 -6.62 -2.28
N ARG A 106 -0.34 -5.72 -2.55
CA ARG A 106 0.78 -5.40 -1.65
C ARG A 106 0.56 -4.04 -1.02
N MET A 107 0.62 -4.00 0.30
CA MET A 107 0.28 -2.81 1.10
C MET A 107 1.35 -2.46 2.09
N GLU A 108 1.39 -1.18 2.43
CA GLU A 108 2.14 -0.66 3.56
C GLU A 108 1.27 -0.78 4.82
N PRO A 109 1.67 -1.56 5.84
CA PRO A 109 0.99 -1.52 7.12
C PRO A 109 1.23 -0.16 7.79
N ALA A 110 0.29 0.24 8.65
CA ALA A 110 0.45 1.49 9.42
C ALA A 110 1.70 1.50 10.30
N GLU A 111 2.18 0.32 10.69
CA GLU A 111 3.34 0.06 11.55
C GLU A 111 4.51 -0.59 10.77
N SER A 112 4.67 -0.25 9.49
CA SER A 112 5.78 -0.79 8.67
C SER A 112 7.14 -0.46 9.31
N ILE A 113 8.07 -1.40 9.22
CA ILE A 113 9.44 -1.25 9.76
C ILE A 113 10.30 -0.40 8.82
N SER A 114 10.05 -0.50 7.51
CA SER A 114 10.82 0.20 6.48
C SER A 114 9.91 1.00 5.56
N GLU A 115 10.38 2.19 5.20
CA GLU A 115 9.72 3.06 4.24
C GLU A 115 10.28 2.80 2.85
N THR A 116 9.39 2.52 1.89
CA THR A 116 9.78 2.33 0.48
C THR A 116 8.80 3.04 -0.42
N SER A 117 9.26 3.49 -1.58
CA SER A 117 8.41 4.02 -2.62
C SER A 117 7.73 2.89 -3.39
N ARG A 118 6.40 2.80 -3.29
CA ARG A 118 5.61 1.80 -4.05
C ARG A 118 5.68 2.04 -5.56
N LEU A 119 5.77 3.30 -5.97
CA LEU A 119 5.94 3.66 -7.37
C LEU A 119 7.31 3.22 -7.90
N ALA A 120 8.39 3.42 -7.12
CA ALA A 120 9.72 2.96 -7.51
C ALA A 120 9.79 1.43 -7.58
N GLU A 121 9.18 0.71 -6.63
CA GLU A 121 9.06 -0.75 -6.67
C GLU A 121 8.31 -1.22 -7.92
N PHE A 122 7.17 -0.61 -8.23
CA PHE A 122 6.39 -0.94 -9.43
C PHE A 122 7.17 -0.68 -10.72
N HIS A 123 7.83 0.49 -10.84
CA HIS A 123 8.63 0.81 -12.02
C HIS A 123 9.82 -0.12 -12.16
N ALA A 124 10.49 -0.52 -11.07
CA ALA A 124 11.59 -1.47 -11.12
C ALA A 124 11.13 -2.84 -11.63
N ILE A 125 9.99 -3.36 -11.14
CA ILE A 125 9.39 -4.61 -11.61
C ILE A 125 9.04 -4.49 -13.10
N LYS A 126 8.39 -3.41 -13.50
CA LYS A 126 7.98 -3.18 -14.89
C LYS A 126 9.17 -3.04 -15.85
N LEU A 127 10.27 -2.45 -15.42
CA LEU A 127 11.50 -2.37 -16.22
C LEU A 127 12.16 -3.76 -16.44
N LEU A 128 11.98 -4.68 -15.51
CA LEU A 128 12.53 -6.03 -15.57
C LEU A 128 11.60 -7.02 -16.30
N GLU A 129 10.34 -6.63 -16.54
CA GLU A 129 9.38 -7.43 -17.30
C GLU A 129 9.93 -7.75 -18.70
N GLY A 130 9.94 -9.02 -19.06
CA GLY A 130 10.50 -9.51 -20.34
C GLY A 130 12.00 -9.83 -20.30
N TYR A 131 12.74 -9.42 -19.28
CA TYR A 131 14.15 -9.78 -19.11
C TYR A 131 14.36 -10.89 -18.09
N ILE A 132 13.58 -10.86 -17.01
CA ILE A 132 13.59 -11.90 -15.97
C ILE A 132 12.15 -12.24 -15.60
N PRO A 133 11.88 -13.44 -15.03
CA PRO A 133 10.58 -13.75 -14.48
C PRO A 133 10.25 -12.78 -13.35
N VAL A 134 9.21 -11.97 -13.53
CA VAL A 134 8.65 -11.08 -12.51
C VAL A 134 7.24 -11.52 -12.17
N PRO A 135 6.72 -11.22 -10.98
CA PRO A 135 5.30 -11.42 -10.67
C PRO A 135 4.44 -10.66 -11.69
N PRO A 136 3.41 -11.31 -12.24
CA PRO A 136 2.48 -10.67 -13.17
C PRO A 136 1.69 -9.56 -12.50
#